data_b20dcfb0a265713220fd5da9fedaa27d
#
_entry.id   b20dcfb0a265713220fd5da9fedaa27d
#
_cell.length_a   1.000
_cell.length_b   1.000
_cell.length_c   1.000
_cell.angle_alpha   90.00
_cell.angle_beta   90.00
_cell.angle_gamma   90.00
#
_symmetry.space_group_name_H-M   'P 1'
#
loop_
_entity.id
_entity.type
_entity.pdbx_description
1 polymer ?
#
loop_
_entity_poly.entity_id
_entity_poly.type
_entity_poly.pdbx_seq_one_letter_code
_entity_poly.pdbx_strand_id
1 'polypeptide(L)'
;MGGLGSGRSFGKRTTNQLTSIKIKDVNGYDKTRGLVSFRYSYLDKPVEHNVYLTTTVCHYGGVRYWFKCHYCHRRIGVIYLSGVQCACRHCFRLAYKSERETYHDQQFRKANAIRHRLGWKPGIAHPDGPKPNGMHWKTFYHLKAKHDFHVKRILGYQQEWITKIQSGMRVSL
;
A
#
# COMPACT_ATOMS: atom_id res chain seq x y z
N MET A 1 -29.47 -11.93 16.42
CA MET A 1 -29.36 -11.30 15.11
C MET A 1 -27.89 -10.99 14.87
N GLY A 2 -27.18 -11.82 14.11
CA GLY A 2 -25.76 -11.61 13.77
C GLY A 2 -25.67 -10.63 12.61
N GLY A 3 -25.06 -9.45 12.83
CA GLY A 3 -24.84 -8.47 11.79
C GLY A 3 -23.90 -8.99 10.72
N LEU A 4 -24.18 -8.68 9.47
CA LEU A 4 -23.29 -8.90 8.31
C LEU A 4 -21.95 -8.21 8.59
N GLY A 5 -20.89 -8.98 8.81
CA GLY A 5 -19.53 -8.47 9.04
C GLY A 5 -18.87 -8.87 10.37
N SER A 6 -19.51 -9.66 11.22
CA SER A 6 -18.99 -10.03 12.56
C SER A 6 -17.94 -11.16 12.58
N GLY A 7 -17.43 -11.60 11.45
CA GLY A 7 -16.52 -12.76 11.36
C GLY A 7 -15.05 -12.47 11.10
N ARG A 8 -14.64 -11.21 10.88
CA ARG A 8 -13.21 -10.90 10.72
C ARG A 8 -12.66 -10.43 12.06
N SER A 9 -11.84 -11.29 12.70
CA SER A 9 -10.91 -10.84 13.74
C SER A 9 -10.33 -9.47 13.33
N PHE A 10 -10.24 -8.54 14.28
CA PHE A 10 -9.57 -7.24 14.10
C PHE A 10 -8.14 -7.48 13.59
N GLY A 11 -8.03 -7.67 12.30
CA GLY A 11 -6.75 -7.93 11.67
C GLY A 11 -5.83 -6.72 11.90
N LYS A 12 -4.54 -6.95 11.90
CA LYS A 12 -3.49 -5.92 12.03
C LYS A 12 -3.84 -4.70 11.19
N ARG A 13 -3.71 -3.50 11.75
CA ARG A 13 -3.85 -2.26 10.98
C ARG A 13 -2.88 -2.25 9.81
N THR A 14 -3.25 -1.59 8.74
CA THR A 14 -2.40 -1.50 7.56
C THR A 14 -1.61 -0.19 7.53
N THR A 15 -0.49 -0.19 6.82
CA THR A 15 0.42 0.96 6.71
C THR A 15 -0.25 2.22 6.16
N ASN A 16 -1.31 2.09 5.37
CA ASN A 16 -2.05 3.22 4.80
C ASN A 16 -3.20 3.75 5.68
N GLN A 17 -3.44 3.13 6.85
CA GLN A 17 -4.39 3.62 7.84
C GLN A 17 -3.75 4.58 8.86
N LEU A 18 -2.44 4.74 8.82
CA LEU A 18 -1.71 5.65 9.68
C LEU A 18 -0.98 6.71 8.87
N THR A 19 -0.84 7.89 9.47
CA THR A 19 0.05 8.92 8.92
C THR A 19 1.48 8.41 8.92
N SER A 20 2.17 8.56 7.80
CA SER A 20 3.55 8.10 7.63
C SER A 20 4.46 9.22 7.16
N ILE A 21 5.67 9.25 7.70
CA ILE A 21 6.73 10.18 7.30
C ILE A 21 7.85 9.35 6.70
N LYS A 22 8.24 9.66 5.46
CA LYS A 22 9.32 8.98 4.75
C LYS A 22 10.59 9.82 4.86
N ILE A 23 11.72 9.17 5.07
CA ILE A 23 13.02 9.87 5.16
C ILE A 23 13.34 10.73 3.93
N LYS A 24 12.90 10.32 2.76
CA LYS A 24 13.11 11.07 1.51
C LYS A 24 12.30 12.37 1.42
N ASP A 25 11.18 12.46 2.15
CA ASP A 25 10.26 13.59 2.12
C ASP A 25 10.65 14.63 3.22
N VAL A 26 11.65 14.31 4.04
CA VAL A 26 12.15 15.20 5.10
C VAL A 26 13.20 16.14 4.51
N ASN A 27 12.79 17.37 4.26
CA ASN A 27 13.66 18.44 3.79
C ASN A 27 14.09 19.33 4.96
N GLY A 28 15.30 19.91 4.88
CA GLY A 28 15.76 20.94 5.84
C GLY A 28 16.17 20.44 7.22
N TYR A 29 16.39 19.15 7.42
CA TYR A 29 16.96 18.67 8.67
C TYR A 29 18.48 18.95 8.74
N ASP A 30 18.91 19.31 9.92
CA ASP A 30 20.33 19.48 10.18
C ASP A 30 21.04 18.13 10.23
N LYS A 31 21.76 17.81 9.15
CA LYS A 31 22.50 16.56 8.98
C LYS A 31 23.58 16.38 10.03
N THR A 32 24.09 17.49 10.59
CA THR A 32 25.17 17.48 11.57
C THR A 32 24.67 17.01 12.94
N ARG A 33 23.42 17.29 13.30
CA ARG A 33 22.83 16.90 14.58
C ARG A 33 22.40 15.44 14.63
N GLY A 34 22.25 14.78 13.47
CA GLY A 34 21.79 13.39 13.42
C GLY A 34 20.38 13.17 14.01
N LEU A 35 19.57 14.22 14.09
CA LEU A 35 18.26 14.25 14.74
C LEU A 35 17.24 15.00 13.89
N VAL A 36 16.02 14.50 13.82
CA VAL A 36 14.87 15.18 13.16
C VAL A 36 13.73 15.28 14.15
N SER A 37 13.17 16.49 14.28
CA SER A 37 12.01 16.76 15.13
C SER A 37 10.74 16.84 14.28
N PHE A 38 9.71 16.11 14.67
CA PHE A 38 8.37 16.18 14.07
C PHE A 38 7.40 16.78 15.07
N ARG A 39 6.66 17.81 14.65
CA ARG A 39 5.63 18.47 15.46
C ARG A 39 4.28 18.34 14.76
N TYR A 40 3.26 17.94 15.50
CA TYR A 40 1.89 17.86 15.05
C TYR A 40 0.92 18.02 16.22
N SER A 41 -0.37 18.23 15.95
CA SER A 41 -1.40 18.26 16.98
C SER A 41 -2.18 16.95 16.98
N TYR A 42 -2.46 16.43 18.18
CA TYR A 42 -3.35 15.29 18.37
C TYR A 42 -4.34 15.60 19.51
N LEU A 43 -5.66 15.58 19.20
CA LEU A 43 -6.71 16.01 20.14
C LEU A 43 -6.41 17.41 20.74
N ASP A 44 -6.08 18.36 19.88
CA ASP A 44 -5.72 19.75 20.22
C ASP A 44 -4.50 19.94 21.13
N LYS A 45 -3.77 18.86 21.37
CA LYS A 45 -2.51 18.89 22.15
C LYS A 45 -1.31 18.82 21.20
N PRO A 46 -0.31 19.69 21.39
CA PRO A 46 0.93 19.62 20.62
C PRO A 46 1.73 18.38 21.01
N VAL A 47 2.17 17.66 19.99
CA VAL A 47 3.01 16.46 20.13
C VAL A 47 4.33 16.71 19.40
N GLU A 48 5.45 16.45 20.05
CA GLU A 48 6.78 16.52 19.46
C GLU A 48 7.50 15.18 19.58
N HIS A 49 8.11 14.76 18.49
CA HIS A 49 8.97 13.57 18.47
C HIS A 49 10.34 13.91 17.92
N ASN A 50 11.36 13.52 18.65
CA ASN A 50 12.75 13.59 18.24
C ASN A 50 13.20 12.21 17.77
N VAL A 51 13.53 12.08 16.48
CA VAL A 51 13.92 10.82 15.87
C VAL A 51 15.36 10.89 15.39
N TYR A 52 16.18 10.00 15.90
CA TYR A 52 17.59 9.90 15.51
C TYR A 52 17.73 9.41 14.08
N LEU A 53 18.71 9.97 13.39
CA LEU A 53 19.14 9.54 12.08
C LEU A 53 20.36 8.63 12.17
N THR A 54 20.50 7.75 11.23
CA THR A 54 21.70 6.97 10.99
C THR A 54 21.95 6.91 9.48
N THR A 55 23.19 6.64 9.10
CA THR A 55 23.60 6.61 7.70
C THR A 55 24.14 5.24 7.29
N THR A 56 24.09 4.98 6.01
CA THR A 56 24.86 3.92 5.33
C THR A 56 25.59 4.50 4.15
N VAL A 57 26.82 4.11 3.95
CA VAL A 57 27.59 4.45 2.74
C VAL A 57 27.00 3.69 1.57
N CYS A 58 26.85 4.38 0.44
CA CYS A 58 26.38 3.77 -0.81
C CYS A 58 27.55 3.27 -1.66
N HIS A 59 27.34 2.17 -2.39
CA HIS A 59 28.37 1.55 -3.24
C HIS A 59 28.93 2.51 -4.31
N TYR A 60 28.10 3.37 -4.87
CA TYR A 60 28.49 4.37 -5.88
C TYR A 60 28.80 5.75 -5.29
N GLY A 61 29.15 5.81 -4.02
CA GLY A 61 29.44 7.05 -3.30
C GLY A 61 28.20 7.69 -2.65
N GLY A 62 28.46 8.63 -1.74
CA GLY A 62 27.42 9.28 -0.95
C GLY A 62 26.91 8.45 0.24
N VAL A 63 25.93 9.01 0.95
CA VAL A 63 25.35 8.39 2.14
C VAL A 63 23.84 8.35 2.03
N ARG A 64 23.25 7.27 2.49
CA ARG A 64 21.81 7.11 2.63
C ARG A 64 21.41 7.27 4.08
N TYR A 65 20.47 8.16 4.32
CA TYR A 65 19.91 8.41 5.65
C TYR A 65 18.75 7.46 5.95
N TRP A 66 18.61 7.13 7.26
CA TRP A 66 17.56 6.29 7.82
C TRP A 66 17.11 6.87 9.14
N PHE A 67 15.84 6.74 9.47
CA PHE A 67 15.39 6.91 10.84
C PHE A 67 15.84 5.73 11.70
N LYS A 68 16.18 5.97 12.94
CA LYS A 68 16.36 4.94 13.98
C LYS A 68 15.07 4.85 14.78
N CYS A 69 14.41 3.70 14.74
CA CYS A 69 13.15 3.51 15.49
C CYS A 69 13.43 3.63 17.00
N HIS A 70 12.62 4.44 17.71
CA HIS A 70 12.77 4.66 19.13
C HIS A 70 12.63 3.38 19.96
N TYR A 71 11.73 2.47 19.57
CA TYR A 71 11.43 1.26 20.34
C TYR A 71 12.35 0.08 20.02
N CYS A 72 12.61 -0.21 18.75
CA CYS A 72 13.38 -1.41 18.36
C CYS A 72 14.76 -1.10 17.77
N HIS A 73 15.14 0.17 17.72
CA HIS A 73 16.41 0.69 17.21
C HIS A 73 16.78 0.30 15.77
N ARG A 74 15.87 -0.34 15.03
CA ARG A 74 16.09 -0.69 13.63
C ARG A 74 16.18 0.54 12.74
N ARG A 75 17.01 0.44 11.70
CA ARG A 75 17.07 1.43 10.61
C ARG A 75 15.85 1.27 9.74
N ILE A 76 15.11 2.36 9.53
CA ILE A 76 13.84 2.38 8.79
C ILE A 76 13.77 3.58 7.88
N GLY A 77 13.16 3.42 6.70
CA GLY A 77 12.91 4.51 5.75
C GLY A 77 11.58 5.24 5.97
N VAL A 78 10.70 4.65 6.79
CA VAL A 78 9.35 5.19 7.04
C VAL A 78 9.02 5.02 8.52
N ILE A 79 8.55 6.10 9.13
CA ILE A 79 8.02 6.10 10.48
C ILE A 79 6.51 6.38 10.44
N TYR A 80 5.76 5.81 11.37
CA TYR A 80 4.31 5.91 11.44
C TYR A 80 3.89 6.61 12.72
N LEU A 81 2.84 7.44 12.63
CA LEU A 81 2.25 8.17 13.75
C LEU A 81 0.91 7.53 14.11
N SER A 82 0.69 7.28 15.40
CA SER A 82 -0.55 6.73 15.94
C SER A 82 -0.87 7.41 17.27
N GLY A 83 -1.78 8.39 17.24
CA GLY A 83 -2.03 9.24 18.41
C GLY A 83 -0.76 10.00 18.80
N VAL A 84 -0.36 9.83 20.04
CA VAL A 84 0.89 10.43 20.60
C VAL A 84 2.12 9.54 20.41
N GLN A 85 2.01 8.44 19.68
CA GLN A 85 3.11 7.50 19.49
C GLN A 85 3.71 7.60 18.08
N CYS A 86 5.01 7.40 17.99
CA CYS A 86 5.79 7.40 16.76
C CYS A 86 6.67 6.16 16.70
N ALA A 87 6.39 5.25 15.75
CA ALA A 87 7.14 3.98 15.67
C ALA A 87 7.24 3.42 14.26
N CYS A 88 8.05 2.38 14.09
CA CYS A 88 8.15 1.66 12.82
C CYS A 88 6.99 0.69 12.59
N ARG A 89 6.85 0.22 11.35
CA ARG A 89 5.86 -0.79 10.96
C ARG A 89 5.86 -2.02 11.86
N HIS A 90 7.05 -2.49 12.26
CA HIS A 90 7.18 -3.68 13.09
C HIS A 90 6.68 -3.47 14.52
N CYS A 91 7.04 -2.33 15.14
CA CYS A 91 6.58 -2.00 16.50
C CYS A 91 5.07 -1.80 16.57
N PHE A 92 4.48 -1.16 15.56
CA PHE A 92 3.02 -1.04 15.44
C PHE A 92 2.34 -2.29 14.86
N ARG A 93 3.10 -3.34 14.52
CA ARG A 93 2.59 -4.58 13.92
C ARG A 93 1.68 -4.33 12.70
N LEU A 94 2.04 -3.34 11.87
CA LEU A 94 1.26 -3.00 10.68
C LEU A 94 1.52 -4.01 9.55
N ALA A 95 0.45 -4.40 8.88
CA ALA A 95 0.50 -5.15 7.63
C ALA A 95 0.57 -4.20 6.43
N TYR A 96 1.16 -4.61 5.32
CA TYR A 96 0.95 -3.90 4.06
C TYR A 96 -0.47 -4.16 3.54
N LYS A 97 -1.02 -3.20 2.79
CA LYS A 97 -2.33 -3.39 2.16
C LYS A 97 -2.36 -4.65 1.31
N SER A 98 -1.29 -4.92 0.57
CA SER A 98 -1.14 -6.12 -0.28
C SER A 98 -1.13 -7.45 0.48
N GLU A 99 -0.73 -7.46 1.74
CA GLU A 99 -0.77 -8.67 2.60
C GLU A 99 -2.21 -9.03 3.02
N ARG A 100 -3.14 -8.08 2.88
CA ARG A 100 -4.56 -8.25 3.25
C ARG A 100 -5.50 -8.25 2.06
N GLU A 101 -4.98 -8.11 0.87
CA GLU A 101 -5.77 -8.23 -0.35
C GLU A 101 -6.31 -9.64 -0.50
N THR A 102 -7.59 -9.76 -0.80
CA THR A 102 -8.14 -11.02 -1.28
C THR A 102 -7.54 -11.35 -2.65
N TYR A 103 -7.63 -12.63 -3.07
CA TYR A 103 -7.22 -13.00 -4.42
C TYR A 103 -7.91 -12.15 -5.48
N HIS A 104 -9.20 -11.87 -5.29
CA HIS A 104 -10.01 -11.05 -6.17
C HIS A 104 -9.50 -9.60 -6.25
N ASP A 105 -9.27 -8.94 -5.10
CA ASP A 105 -8.71 -7.59 -5.04
C ASP A 105 -7.35 -7.52 -5.73
N GLN A 106 -6.53 -8.56 -5.55
CA GLN A 106 -5.22 -8.64 -6.19
C GLN A 106 -5.35 -8.69 -7.73
N GLN A 107 -6.33 -9.44 -8.27
CA GLN A 107 -6.57 -9.47 -9.72
C GLN A 107 -7.06 -8.09 -10.22
N PHE A 108 -7.97 -7.43 -9.50
CA PHE A 108 -8.41 -6.07 -9.82
C PHE A 108 -7.24 -5.08 -9.84
N ARG A 109 -6.39 -5.09 -8.83
CA ARG A 109 -5.23 -4.21 -8.77
C ARG A 109 -4.27 -4.44 -9.94
N LYS A 110 -4.01 -5.71 -10.30
CA LYS A 110 -3.15 -6.07 -11.44
C LYS A 110 -3.76 -5.61 -12.76
N ALA A 111 -5.05 -5.83 -12.99
CA ALA A 111 -5.75 -5.34 -14.19
C ALA A 111 -5.69 -3.81 -14.29
N ASN A 112 -6.01 -3.10 -13.20
CA ASN A 112 -5.98 -1.64 -13.16
C ASN A 112 -4.58 -1.06 -13.35
N ALA A 113 -3.52 -1.70 -12.84
CA ALA A 113 -2.14 -1.27 -13.09
C ALA A 113 -1.78 -1.33 -14.58
N ILE A 114 -2.29 -2.35 -15.30
CA ILE A 114 -2.10 -2.44 -16.75
C ILE A 114 -2.91 -1.37 -17.47
N ARG A 115 -4.18 -1.15 -17.09
CA ARG A 115 -5.02 -0.08 -17.64
C ARG A 115 -4.35 1.29 -17.49
N HIS A 116 -3.82 1.59 -16.31
CA HIS A 116 -3.06 2.82 -16.08
C HIS A 116 -1.85 2.95 -17.01
N ARG A 117 -1.07 1.86 -17.19
CA ARG A 117 0.08 1.85 -18.12
C ARG A 117 -0.33 2.04 -19.58
N LEU A 118 -1.53 1.60 -19.96
CA LEU A 118 -2.10 1.77 -21.29
C LEU A 118 -2.85 3.10 -21.46
N GLY A 119 -2.91 3.95 -20.42
CA GLY A 119 -3.68 5.20 -20.44
C GLY A 119 -5.19 4.99 -20.51
N TRP A 120 -5.69 3.80 -20.16
CA TRP A 120 -7.09 3.48 -20.15
C TRP A 120 -7.77 3.89 -18.84
N LYS A 121 -9.07 4.16 -18.91
CA LYS A 121 -9.86 4.44 -17.69
C LYS A 121 -9.75 3.26 -16.70
N PRO A 122 -9.54 3.54 -15.40
CA PRO A 122 -9.52 2.49 -14.38
C PRO A 122 -10.89 1.81 -14.25
N GLY A 123 -10.87 0.53 -13.88
CA GLY A 123 -12.07 -0.28 -13.72
C GLY A 123 -12.37 -1.15 -14.94
N ILE A 124 -12.63 -2.43 -14.70
CA ILE A 124 -12.89 -3.44 -15.75
C ILE A 124 -14.26 -3.28 -16.43
N ALA A 125 -15.16 -2.48 -15.84
CA ALA A 125 -16.45 -2.16 -16.44
C ALA A 125 -16.33 -1.16 -17.61
N HIS A 126 -15.22 -0.45 -17.72
CA HIS A 126 -14.96 0.43 -18.85
C HIS A 126 -14.39 -0.35 -20.03
N PRO A 127 -14.76 0.02 -21.26
CA PRO A 127 -14.21 -0.62 -22.46
C PRO A 127 -12.69 -0.46 -22.53
N ASP A 128 -12.06 -1.35 -23.26
CA ASP A 128 -10.64 -1.23 -23.58
C ASP A 128 -10.41 -0.03 -24.49
N GLY A 129 -9.35 0.71 -24.19
CA GLY A 129 -8.93 1.85 -24.98
C GLY A 129 -7.98 1.45 -26.12
N PRO A 130 -7.59 2.42 -26.95
CA PRO A 130 -6.63 2.22 -28.02
C PRO A 130 -5.21 1.99 -27.47
N LYS A 131 -4.30 1.58 -28.35
CA LYS A 131 -2.88 1.49 -28.07
C LYS A 131 -2.31 2.91 -27.84
N PRO A 132 -1.55 3.14 -26.74
CA PRO A 132 -0.88 4.42 -26.53
C PRO A 132 0.08 4.78 -27.65
N ASN A 133 0.16 6.08 -27.97
CA ASN A 133 1.15 6.58 -28.90
C ASN A 133 2.58 6.27 -28.43
N GLY A 134 3.48 5.94 -29.34
CA GLY A 134 4.87 5.59 -29.02
C GLY A 134 5.08 4.18 -28.45
N MET A 135 4.05 3.46 -28.07
CA MET A 135 4.19 2.08 -27.60
C MET A 135 4.32 1.10 -28.78
N HIS A 136 5.30 0.19 -28.72
CA HIS A 136 5.45 -0.86 -29.71
C HIS A 136 4.29 -1.87 -29.65
N TRP A 137 3.77 -2.36 -30.80
CA TRP A 137 2.67 -3.30 -30.89
C TRP A 137 2.89 -4.59 -30.09
N LYS A 138 4.10 -5.15 -30.11
CA LYS A 138 4.45 -6.34 -29.33
C LYS A 138 4.24 -6.11 -27.82
N THR A 139 4.65 -4.94 -27.30
CA THR A 139 4.45 -4.56 -25.90
C THR A 139 2.99 -4.37 -25.58
N PHE A 140 2.23 -3.72 -26.49
CA PHE A 140 0.79 -3.53 -26.32
C PHE A 140 0.04 -4.86 -26.22
N TYR A 141 0.24 -5.76 -27.17
CA TYR A 141 -0.42 -7.07 -27.16
C TYR A 141 -0.05 -7.91 -25.95
N HIS A 142 1.21 -7.86 -25.52
CA HIS A 142 1.64 -8.53 -24.28
C HIS A 142 0.92 -7.99 -23.02
N LEU A 143 0.80 -6.66 -22.91
CA LEU A 143 0.09 -6.03 -21.81
C LEU A 143 -1.42 -6.33 -21.89
N LYS A 144 -2.01 -6.26 -23.08
CA LYS A 144 -3.42 -6.58 -23.31
C LYS A 144 -3.73 -8.03 -22.92
N ALA A 145 -2.93 -8.99 -23.35
CA ALA A 145 -3.11 -10.40 -22.98
C ALA A 145 -3.04 -10.61 -21.46
N LYS A 146 -2.11 -9.94 -20.76
CA LYS A 146 -2.06 -9.96 -19.30
C LYS A 146 -3.29 -9.32 -18.65
N HIS A 147 -3.77 -8.21 -19.19
CA HIS A 147 -5.00 -7.57 -18.73
C HIS A 147 -6.18 -8.54 -18.84
N ASP A 148 -6.39 -9.10 -20.02
CA ASP A 148 -7.50 -10.01 -20.33
C ASP A 148 -7.47 -11.27 -19.45
N PHE A 149 -6.26 -11.79 -19.16
CA PHE A 149 -6.07 -12.88 -18.20
C PHE A 149 -6.59 -12.52 -16.80
N HIS A 150 -6.28 -11.32 -16.30
CA HIS A 150 -6.76 -10.87 -14.98
C HIS A 150 -8.26 -10.61 -14.98
N VAL A 151 -8.79 -9.99 -16.04
CA VAL A 151 -10.24 -9.74 -16.21
C VAL A 151 -11.02 -11.07 -16.22
N LYS A 152 -10.57 -12.05 -16.99
CA LYS A 152 -11.19 -13.38 -17.02
C LYS A 152 -11.27 -14.03 -15.63
N ARG A 153 -10.23 -13.89 -14.81
CA ARG A 153 -10.22 -14.40 -13.43
C ARG A 153 -11.21 -13.66 -12.53
N ILE A 154 -11.33 -12.35 -12.69
CA ILE A 154 -12.30 -11.55 -11.94
C ILE A 154 -13.72 -11.97 -12.28
N LEU A 155 -14.05 -12.07 -13.57
CA LEU A 155 -15.37 -12.47 -14.04
C LEU A 155 -15.72 -13.91 -13.63
N GLY A 156 -14.78 -14.83 -13.72
CA GLY A 156 -14.97 -16.21 -13.28
C GLY A 156 -15.30 -16.29 -11.78
N TYR A 157 -14.60 -15.54 -10.93
CA TYR A 157 -14.91 -15.49 -9.51
C TYR A 157 -16.30 -14.89 -9.23
N GLN A 158 -16.70 -13.84 -9.96
CA GLN A 158 -18.04 -13.26 -9.83
C GLN A 158 -19.12 -14.26 -10.22
N GLN A 159 -18.92 -15.02 -11.31
CA GLN A 159 -19.85 -16.03 -11.74
C GLN A 159 -20.01 -17.16 -10.70
N GLU A 160 -18.91 -17.66 -10.16
CA GLU A 160 -18.94 -18.65 -9.09
C GLU A 160 -19.69 -18.15 -7.84
N TRP A 161 -19.50 -16.88 -7.48
CA TRP A 161 -20.15 -16.26 -6.34
C TRP A 161 -21.67 -16.13 -6.56
N ILE A 162 -22.10 -15.70 -7.77
CA ILE A 162 -23.51 -15.62 -8.15
C ILE A 162 -24.15 -17.02 -8.10
N THR A 163 -23.49 -18.03 -8.67
CA THR A 163 -23.97 -19.41 -8.65
C THR A 163 -24.15 -19.94 -7.22
N LYS A 164 -23.21 -19.66 -6.32
CA LYS A 164 -23.32 -20.04 -4.90
C LYS A 164 -24.50 -19.37 -4.20
N ILE A 165 -24.77 -18.09 -4.46
CA ILE A 165 -25.94 -17.40 -3.91
C ILE A 165 -27.23 -18.04 -4.43
N GLN A 166 -27.32 -18.28 -5.74
CA GLN A 166 -28.52 -18.88 -6.35
C GLN A 166 -28.79 -20.30 -5.87
N SER A 167 -27.74 -21.06 -5.53
CA SER A 167 -27.87 -22.41 -4.96
C SER A 167 -28.17 -22.44 -3.46
N GLY A 168 -28.35 -21.29 -2.81
CA GLY A 168 -28.63 -21.19 -1.37
C GLY A 168 -27.46 -21.56 -0.45
N MET A 169 -26.26 -21.78 -1.00
CA MET A 169 -25.07 -22.02 -0.19
C MET A 169 -24.60 -20.74 0.50
N ARG A 170 -24.34 -20.80 1.83
CA ARG A 170 -23.75 -19.67 2.56
C ARG A 170 -22.36 -19.35 1.99
N VAL A 171 -22.21 -18.17 1.45
CA VAL A 171 -20.92 -17.66 0.99
C VAL A 171 -20.19 -17.07 2.18
N SER A 172 -19.07 -17.67 2.58
CA SER A 172 -18.13 -17.06 3.53
C SER A 172 -17.32 -15.98 2.78
N LEU A 173 -17.45 -14.75 3.21
CA LEU A 173 -16.66 -13.61 2.71
C LEU A 173 -15.27 -13.57 3.33
#